data_7bf85a490e1d4686d34c18d01312a19e
#
_entry.id   7bf85a490e1d4686d34c18d01312a19e
#
_cell.length_a   1.000
_cell.length_b   1.000
_cell.length_c   1.000
_cell.angle_alpha   90.00
_cell.angle_beta   90.00
_cell.angle_gamma   90.00
#
_symmetry.space_group_name_H-M   'P 1'
#
loop_
_entity.id
_entity.type
_entity.pdbx_description
1 polymer ?
#
loop_
_entity_poly.entity_id
_entity_poly.type
_entity_poly.pdbx_seq_one_letter_code
_entity_poly.pdbx_strand_id
1 'polypeptide(L)'
;MHLTRRLIVLGIVSLAISPLLAAFVGSSVGSGILHPMRLNAMRLEDTQKMLARTGGTKEDFSVRAQDGVTLNGWKVRPVSANGDWVLVYHGVSDNRTGVLGHAEFLLRHGYSIVMMDSREHGESGGETCTYGWKERHDTVAVTDALYASERVRHLYALGVSMGAAIALQSAAIEPRIEAVAAEAPFANLREVSYDYAGLDVSPTLGRTLFRPASMIALASVQKEGGFDPSDVSPEKAVAARPFAVLLICGTSDHRIPCRHSQRIYKSAAGPKEIWIVKSAGHAAALGHSPVEYEARVVKLFESYPKNPLGSSGSRATGPS
;
A
#
# COMPACT_ATOMS: atom_id res chain seq x y z
N MET A 1 59.73 1.63 -15.58
CA MET A 1 59.27 2.49 -14.48
C MET A 1 58.04 3.33 -14.79
N HIS A 2 57.87 3.92 -15.96
CA HIS A 2 56.68 4.74 -16.28
C HIS A 2 55.35 3.98 -16.41
N LEU A 3 55.38 2.75 -16.92
CA LEU A 3 54.16 1.94 -17.14
C LEU A 3 53.54 1.46 -15.82
N THR A 4 54.36 1.02 -14.87
CA THR A 4 53.94 0.60 -13.53
C THR A 4 53.32 1.75 -12.74
N ARG A 5 53.88 2.97 -12.88
CA ARG A 5 53.32 4.16 -12.19
C ARG A 5 51.98 4.58 -12.76
N ARG A 6 51.76 4.44 -14.09
CA ARG A 6 50.47 4.69 -14.77
C ARG A 6 49.40 3.67 -14.32
N LEU A 7 49.75 2.39 -14.22
CA LEU A 7 48.85 1.36 -13.79
C LEU A 7 48.45 1.51 -12.32
N ILE A 8 49.39 1.92 -11.44
CA ILE A 8 49.11 2.22 -10.03
C ILE A 8 48.19 3.44 -9.92
N VAL A 9 48.47 4.51 -10.68
CA VAL A 9 47.57 5.71 -10.69
C VAL A 9 46.17 5.38 -11.24
N LEU A 10 46.08 4.59 -12.31
CA LEU A 10 44.78 4.11 -12.82
C LEU A 10 44.05 3.23 -11.80
N GLY A 11 44.77 2.36 -11.12
CA GLY A 11 44.19 1.54 -10.04
C GLY A 11 43.68 2.38 -8.86
N ILE A 12 44.45 3.37 -8.41
CA ILE A 12 44.05 4.29 -7.32
C ILE A 12 42.87 5.16 -7.76
N VAL A 13 42.87 5.69 -8.97
CA VAL A 13 41.75 6.47 -9.53
C VAL A 13 40.50 5.62 -9.69
N SER A 14 40.62 4.38 -10.16
CA SER A 14 39.51 3.42 -10.26
C SER A 14 38.94 3.06 -8.89
N LEU A 15 39.80 2.86 -7.86
CA LEU A 15 39.37 2.60 -6.47
C LEU A 15 38.67 3.82 -5.84
N ALA A 16 39.06 5.04 -6.20
CA ALA A 16 38.44 6.27 -5.67
C ALA A 16 37.12 6.62 -6.39
N ILE A 17 37.02 6.36 -7.71
CA ILE A 17 35.81 6.63 -8.48
C ILE A 17 34.71 5.62 -8.20
N SER A 18 35.04 4.37 -7.91
CA SER A 18 34.07 3.31 -7.66
C SER A 18 33.13 3.61 -6.47
N PRO A 19 33.62 4.02 -5.28
CA PRO A 19 32.72 4.37 -4.16
C PRO A 19 31.93 5.66 -4.41
N LEU A 20 32.48 6.65 -5.10
CA LEU A 20 31.78 7.88 -5.47
C LEU A 20 30.65 7.59 -6.48
N LEU A 21 30.91 6.78 -7.47
CA LEU A 21 29.89 6.33 -8.44
C LEU A 21 28.81 5.50 -7.75
N ALA A 22 29.20 4.59 -6.86
CA ALA A 22 28.25 3.80 -6.06
C ALA A 22 27.37 4.68 -5.15
N ALA A 23 27.96 5.70 -4.53
CA ALA A 23 27.24 6.67 -3.71
C ALA A 23 26.28 7.52 -4.55
N PHE A 24 26.70 7.99 -5.72
CA PHE A 24 25.87 8.76 -6.65
C PHE A 24 24.69 7.92 -7.17
N VAL A 25 24.94 6.71 -7.67
CA VAL A 25 23.91 5.80 -8.15
C VAL A 25 22.95 5.42 -7.01
N GLY A 26 23.50 5.06 -5.84
CA GLY A 26 22.67 4.71 -4.68
C GLY A 26 21.79 5.87 -4.21
N SER A 27 22.32 7.10 -4.18
CA SER A 27 21.54 8.29 -3.86
C SER A 27 20.44 8.57 -4.87
N SER A 28 20.75 8.48 -6.16
CA SER A 28 19.75 8.67 -7.22
C SER A 28 18.64 7.61 -7.19
N VAL A 29 18.99 6.35 -6.92
CA VAL A 29 18.01 5.27 -6.73
C VAL A 29 17.17 5.51 -5.46
N GLY A 30 17.81 5.95 -4.37
CA GLY A 30 17.12 6.29 -3.12
C GLY A 30 16.10 7.40 -3.30
N SER A 31 16.49 8.47 -3.99
CA SER A 31 15.56 9.57 -4.35
C SER A 31 14.42 9.05 -5.23
N GLY A 32 14.70 8.20 -6.21
CA GLY A 32 13.66 7.58 -7.05
C GLY A 32 12.67 6.69 -6.27
N ILE A 33 13.06 6.13 -5.13
CA ILE A 33 12.15 5.41 -4.23
C ILE A 33 11.16 6.39 -3.59
N LEU A 34 11.64 7.54 -3.08
CA LEU A 34 10.80 8.55 -2.43
C LEU A 34 9.97 9.39 -3.41
N HIS A 35 10.47 9.53 -4.65
CA HIS A 35 9.84 10.32 -5.72
C HIS A 35 9.51 9.40 -6.91
N PRO A 36 8.55 8.47 -6.75
CA PRO A 36 8.14 7.62 -7.86
C PRO A 36 7.56 8.47 -8.99
N MET A 37 7.63 7.95 -10.21
CA MET A 37 7.02 8.62 -11.36
C MET A 37 5.54 8.87 -11.07
N ARG A 38 5.14 10.15 -11.09
CA ARG A 38 3.76 10.55 -10.79
C ARG A 38 2.89 10.44 -12.04
N LEU A 39 1.96 9.52 -12.04
CA LEU A 39 0.97 9.41 -13.11
C LEU A 39 -0.20 10.37 -12.81
N ASN A 40 -0.21 11.52 -13.50
CA ASN A 40 -1.26 12.53 -13.33
C ASN A 40 -2.49 12.27 -14.23
N ALA A 41 -2.33 11.44 -15.27
CA ALA A 41 -3.42 11.15 -16.19
C ALA A 41 -4.50 10.29 -15.51
N MET A 42 -5.65 10.90 -15.22
CA MET A 42 -6.83 10.22 -14.71
C MET A 42 -7.54 9.48 -15.84
N ARG A 43 -7.95 8.24 -15.59
CA ARG A 43 -8.78 7.43 -16.51
C ARG A 43 -10.25 7.84 -16.36
N LEU A 44 -10.57 9.10 -16.73
CA LEU A 44 -11.91 9.66 -16.51
C LEU A 44 -12.98 8.94 -17.33
N GLU A 45 -12.67 8.55 -18.56
CA GLU A 45 -13.61 7.79 -19.40
C GLU A 45 -13.91 6.42 -18.78
N ASP A 46 -12.90 5.70 -18.28
CA ASP A 46 -13.10 4.41 -17.60
C ASP A 46 -13.86 4.59 -16.28
N THR A 47 -13.63 5.69 -15.57
CA THR A 47 -14.41 6.05 -14.39
C THR A 47 -15.89 6.25 -14.74
N GLN A 48 -16.20 6.98 -15.82
CA GLN A 48 -17.58 7.18 -16.27
C GLN A 48 -18.22 5.86 -16.69
N LYS A 49 -17.50 4.98 -17.39
CA LYS A 49 -17.97 3.65 -17.76
C LYS A 49 -18.27 2.79 -16.52
N MET A 50 -17.41 2.83 -15.51
CA MET A 50 -17.62 2.11 -14.25
C MET A 50 -18.86 2.64 -13.52
N LEU A 51 -19.05 3.95 -13.40
CA LEU A 51 -20.23 4.56 -12.79
C LEU A 51 -21.50 4.20 -13.57
N ALA A 52 -21.46 4.22 -14.91
CA ALA A 52 -22.61 3.82 -15.74
C ALA A 52 -22.99 2.35 -15.53
N ARG A 53 -22.02 1.44 -15.42
CA ARG A 53 -22.28 0.01 -15.16
C ARG A 53 -22.82 -0.28 -13.77
N THR A 54 -22.37 0.47 -12.76
CA THR A 54 -22.75 0.26 -11.36
C THR A 54 -23.95 1.12 -10.92
N GLY A 55 -24.29 2.14 -11.69
CA GLY A 55 -25.26 3.17 -11.28
C GLY A 55 -24.74 4.05 -10.13
N GLY A 56 -23.47 3.93 -9.78
CA GLY A 56 -22.86 4.62 -8.64
C GLY A 56 -22.77 6.14 -8.83
N THR A 57 -22.72 6.84 -7.72
CA THR A 57 -22.52 8.30 -7.69
C THR A 57 -21.17 8.65 -7.09
N LYS A 58 -20.44 9.56 -7.76
CA LYS A 58 -19.11 10.03 -7.34
C LYS A 58 -19.20 11.44 -6.77
N GLU A 59 -18.52 11.67 -5.67
CA GLU A 59 -18.32 12.98 -5.03
C GLU A 59 -16.82 13.20 -4.82
N ASP A 60 -16.33 14.39 -5.14
CA ASP A 60 -14.94 14.76 -4.86
C ASP A 60 -14.73 14.88 -3.35
N PHE A 61 -13.61 14.35 -2.87
CA PHE A 61 -13.31 14.29 -1.45
C PHE A 61 -11.87 14.73 -1.21
N SER A 62 -11.73 15.87 -0.53
CA SER A 62 -10.43 16.46 -0.22
C SER A 62 -10.24 16.52 1.28
N VAL A 63 -9.08 16.07 1.75
CA VAL A 63 -8.76 15.99 3.18
C VAL A 63 -7.40 16.62 3.43
N ARG A 64 -7.26 17.38 4.49
CA ARG A 64 -5.99 17.92 4.94
C ARG A 64 -5.36 16.98 5.95
N ALA A 65 -4.21 16.42 5.62
CA ALA A 65 -3.41 15.60 6.53
C ALA A 65 -2.86 16.43 7.69
N GLN A 66 -2.44 15.78 8.77
CA GLN A 66 -1.94 16.43 9.98
C GLN A 66 -0.71 17.33 9.72
N ASP A 67 0.13 16.95 8.76
CA ASP A 67 1.31 17.73 8.33
C ASP A 67 0.98 18.83 7.30
N GLY A 68 -0.31 19.07 7.03
CA GLY A 68 -0.79 20.11 6.14
C GLY A 68 -0.87 19.72 4.67
N VAL A 69 -0.49 18.50 4.29
CA VAL A 69 -0.64 17.99 2.92
C VAL A 69 -2.12 17.85 2.57
N THR A 70 -2.51 18.33 1.39
CA THR A 70 -3.86 18.12 0.86
C THR A 70 -3.90 16.80 0.10
N LEU A 71 -4.80 15.92 0.50
CA LEU A 71 -5.07 14.65 -0.14
C LEU A 71 -6.36 14.76 -0.94
N ASN A 72 -6.34 14.33 -2.18
CA ASN A 72 -7.48 14.39 -3.08
C ASN A 72 -7.94 12.99 -3.47
N GLY A 73 -9.25 12.84 -3.57
CA GLY A 73 -9.86 11.56 -3.87
C GLY A 73 -11.34 11.65 -4.19
N TRP A 74 -12.00 10.53 -4.08
CA TRP A 74 -13.43 10.41 -4.32
C TRP A 74 -14.10 9.56 -3.24
N LYS A 75 -15.30 9.97 -2.85
CA LYS A 75 -16.30 9.10 -2.26
C LYS A 75 -17.20 8.58 -3.40
N VAL A 76 -17.40 7.29 -3.47
CA VAL A 76 -18.32 6.69 -4.46
C VAL A 76 -19.32 5.82 -3.74
N ARG A 77 -20.61 6.05 -4.02
CA ARG A 77 -21.72 5.31 -3.40
C ARG A 77 -22.43 4.45 -4.43
N PRO A 78 -22.79 3.21 -4.09
CA PRO A 78 -23.62 2.36 -4.95
C PRO A 78 -25.07 2.85 -4.96
N VAL A 79 -25.88 2.32 -5.87
CA VAL A 79 -27.35 2.57 -5.92
C VAL A 79 -28.01 2.14 -4.61
N SER A 80 -27.62 0.99 -4.09
CA SER A 80 -28.14 0.42 -2.84
C SER A 80 -26.99 0.16 -1.87
N ALA A 81 -26.72 1.14 -1.01
CA ALA A 81 -25.65 1.04 -0.02
C ALA A 81 -26.04 0.11 1.12
N ASN A 82 -25.14 -0.79 1.51
CA ASN A 82 -25.31 -1.66 2.67
C ASN A 82 -24.92 -0.98 4.01
N GLY A 83 -24.39 0.24 3.95
CA GLY A 83 -23.94 1.04 5.08
C GLY A 83 -22.45 0.88 5.42
N ASP A 84 -21.76 -0.04 4.79
CA ASP A 84 -20.34 -0.28 4.99
C ASP A 84 -19.49 0.51 3.98
N TRP A 85 -18.27 0.85 4.41
CA TRP A 85 -17.32 1.60 3.61
C TRP A 85 -16.01 0.85 3.44
N VAL A 86 -15.38 1.02 2.29
CA VAL A 86 -14.06 0.45 2.00
C VAL A 86 -13.10 1.55 1.55
N LEU A 87 -11.97 1.68 2.24
CA LEU A 87 -10.84 2.50 1.78
C LEU A 87 -10.07 1.70 0.72
N VAL A 88 -9.94 2.23 -0.48
CA VAL A 88 -9.29 1.53 -1.60
C VAL A 88 -8.00 2.24 -2.00
N TYR A 89 -6.87 1.51 -1.93
CA TYR A 89 -5.52 2.04 -2.12
C TYR A 89 -4.87 1.51 -3.38
N HIS A 90 -4.38 2.44 -4.22
CA HIS A 90 -3.66 2.14 -5.46
C HIS A 90 -2.18 1.77 -5.25
N GLY A 91 -1.54 1.23 -6.28
CA GLY A 91 -0.11 0.90 -6.30
C GLY A 91 0.79 2.12 -6.51
N VAL A 92 2.11 1.92 -6.35
CA VAL A 92 3.11 2.95 -6.62
C VAL A 92 3.08 3.40 -8.09
N SER A 93 3.37 4.66 -8.35
CA SER A 93 3.35 5.27 -9.70
C SER A 93 1.99 5.18 -10.41
N ASP A 94 0.89 5.03 -9.66
CA ASP A 94 -0.47 5.04 -10.18
C ASP A 94 -1.28 6.16 -9.47
N ASN A 95 -2.58 6.17 -9.61
CA ASN A 95 -3.50 7.05 -8.91
C ASN A 95 -4.81 6.30 -8.60
N ARG A 96 -5.77 6.97 -7.96
CA ARG A 96 -7.06 6.37 -7.58
C ARG A 96 -7.79 5.66 -8.72
N THR A 97 -7.54 6.02 -9.98
CA THR A 97 -8.16 5.33 -11.13
C THR A 97 -7.53 3.99 -11.47
N GLY A 98 -6.37 3.66 -10.91
CA GLY A 98 -5.73 2.36 -11.08
C GLY A 98 -6.46 1.19 -10.42
N VAL A 99 -7.37 1.50 -9.49
CA VAL A 99 -8.15 0.50 -8.75
C VAL A 99 -9.63 0.50 -9.12
N LEU A 100 -10.00 1.01 -10.32
CA LEU A 100 -11.39 1.05 -10.78
C LEU A 100 -12.04 -0.33 -10.85
N GLY A 101 -11.30 -1.38 -11.22
CA GLY A 101 -11.84 -2.75 -11.21
C GLY A 101 -12.24 -3.22 -9.81
N HIS A 102 -11.42 -2.86 -8.80
CA HIS A 102 -11.74 -3.15 -7.39
C HIS A 102 -12.93 -2.32 -6.90
N ALA A 103 -12.99 -1.06 -7.29
CA ALA A 103 -14.12 -0.18 -7.01
C ALA A 103 -15.44 -0.75 -7.59
N GLU A 104 -15.40 -1.20 -8.83
CA GLU A 104 -16.59 -1.69 -9.54
C GLU A 104 -17.23 -2.89 -8.85
N PHE A 105 -16.46 -3.92 -8.46
CA PHE A 105 -17.07 -5.05 -7.78
C PHE A 105 -17.56 -4.70 -6.37
N LEU A 106 -16.85 -3.85 -5.63
CA LEU A 106 -17.30 -3.39 -4.31
C LEU A 106 -18.64 -2.66 -4.39
N LEU A 107 -18.79 -1.76 -5.36
CA LEU A 107 -20.06 -1.05 -5.59
C LEU A 107 -21.20 -2.03 -5.96
N ARG A 108 -20.93 -3.06 -6.78
CA ARG A 108 -21.93 -4.09 -7.11
C ARG A 108 -22.38 -4.89 -5.88
N HIS A 109 -21.51 -5.05 -4.87
CA HIS A 109 -21.84 -5.69 -3.60
C HIS A 109 -22.38 -4.73 -2.53
N GLY A 110 -22.69 -3.48 -2.92
CA GLY A 110 -23.34 -2.50 -2.04
C GLY A 110 -22.40 -1.75 -1.09
N TYR A 111 -21.07 -1.92 -1.19
CA TYR A 111 -20.12 -1.14 -0.41
C TYR A 111 -19.98 0.28 -0.96
N SER A 112 -20.03 1.27 -0.09
CA SER A 112 -19.53 2.61 -0.41
C SER A 112 -18.00 2.62 -0.29
N ILE A 113 -17.34 3.41 -1.13
CA ILE A 113 -15.86 3.40 -1.19
C ILE A 113 -15.27 4.80 -1.10
N VAL A 114 -14.08 4.87 -0.52
CA VAL A 114 -13.20 6.04 -0.58
C VAL A 114 -11.95 5.65 -1.38
N MET A 115 -11.68 6.40 -2.44
CA MET A 115 -10.51 6.22 -3.31
C MET A 115 -9.69 7.50 -3.27
N MET A 116 -8.57 7.49 -2.53
CA MET A 116 -7.67 8.64 -2.44
C MET A 116 -6.45 8.41 -3.34
N ASP A 117 -5.93 9.49 -3.91
CA ASP A 117 -4.53 9.46 -4.32
C ASP A 117 -3.66 9.53 -3.07
N SER A 118 -2.71 8.62 -2.96
CA SER A 118 -1.70 8.68 -1.90
C SER A 118 -0.87 9.95 -2.04
N ARG A 119 -0.21 10.41 -0.96
CA ARG A 119 0.74 11.52 -1.07
C ARG A 119 1.75 11.26 -2.18
N GLU A 120 2.22 12.30 -2.86
CA GLU A 120 3.14 12.23 -4.03
C GLU A 120 2.56 11.47 -5.24
N HIS A 121 1.22 11.23 -5.28
CA HIS A 121 0.55 10.58 -6.41
C HIS A 121 -0.67 11.38 -6.88
N GLY A 122 -1.03 11.17 -8.16
CA GLY A 122 -2.24 11.75 -8.77
C GLY A 122 -2.37 13.24 -8.51
N GLU A 123 -3.49 13.67 -7.94
CA GLU A 123 -3.79 15.07 -7.60
C GLU A 123 -3.49 15.42 -6.13
N SER A 124 -3.04 14.46 -5.32
CA SER A 124 -2.65 14.72 -3.93
C SER A 124 -1.33 15.48 -3.85
N GLY A 125 -1.19 16.27 -2.79
CA GLY A 125 0.05 16.94 -2.45
C GLY A 125 1.10 16.00 -1.83
N GLY A 126 2.11 16.60 -1.23
CA GLY A 126 3.25 15.89 -0.64
C GLY A 126 4.46 15.87 -1.55
N GLU A 127 5.63 15.77 -0.95
CA GLU A 127 6.92 15.79 -1.66
C GLU A 127 7.58 14.42 -1.67
N THR A 128 7.10 13.46 -0.87
CA THR A 128 7.69 12.14 -0.75
C THR A 128 6.63 11.06 -0.55
N CYS A 129 6.78 9.94 -1.26
CA CYS A 129 6.10 8.69 -1.00
C CYS A 129 6.85 7.91 0.08
N THR A 130 6.19 7.49 1.14
CA THR A 130 6.83 6.80 2.27
C THR A 130 6.31 5.37 2.51
N TYR A 131 5.56 4.83 1.56
CA TYR A 131 5.12 3.42 1.52
C TYR A 131 4.37 2.95 2.77
N GLY A 132 3.70 3.85 3.46
CA GLY A 132 2.92 3.58 4.67
C GLY A 132 3.47 4.22 5.95
N TRP A 133 4.64 4.87 5.94
CA TRP A 133 5.15 5.57 7.12
C TRP A 133 4.31 6.83 7.45
N LYS A 134 4.15 7.74 6.49
CA LYS A 134 3.26 8.90 6.62
C LYS A 134 1.83 8.57 6.20
N GLU A 135 1.67 7.75 5.16
CA GLU A 135 0.37 7.42 4.57
C GLU A 135 -0.58 6.74 5.58
N ARG A 136 -0.07 6.01 6.58
CA ARG A 136 -0.92 5.49 7.66
C ARG A 136 -1.59 6.60 8.49
N HIS A 137 -0.92 7.73 8.67
CA HIS A 137 -1.49 8.90 9.35
C HIS A 137 -2.43 9.69 8.44
N ASP A 138 -2.16 9.69 7.13
CA ASP A 138 -3.10 10.20 6.13
C ASP A 138 -4.42 9.43 6.20
N THR A 139 -4.34 8.09 6.33
CA THR A 139 -5.53 7.24 6.50
C THR A 139 -6.34 7.63 7.73
N VAL A 140 -5.70 7.96 8.85
CA VAL A 140 -6.42 8.44 10.05
C VAL A 140 -7.19 9.72 9.73
N ALA A 141 -6.55 10.70 9.08
CA ALA A 141 -7.21 11.96 8.70
C ALA A 141 -8.38 11.74 7.71
N VAL A 142 -8.19 10.84 6.73
CA VAL A 142 -9.24 10.45 5.77
C VAL A 142 -10.40 9.77 6.50
N THR A 143 -10.11 8.88 7.46
CA THR A 143 -11.13 8.21 8.25
C THR A 143 -11.90 9.18 9.14
N ASP A 144 -11.20 10.13 9.79
CA ASP A 144 -11.85 11.17 10.60
C ASP A 144 -12.81 12.02 9.77
N ALA A 145 -12.37 12.47 8.58
CA ALA A 145 -13.20 13.25 7.67
C ALA A 145 -14.39 12.43 7.13
N LEU A 146 -14.20 11.13 6.88
CA LEU A 146 -15.27 10.22 6.47
C LEU A 146 -16.34 10.10 7.56
N TYR A 147 -15.94 9.82 8.80
CA TYR A 147 -16.89 9.68 9.93
C TYR A 147 -17.56 11.01 10.32
N ALA A 148 -16.94 12.14 10.02
CA ALA A 148 -17.55 13.45 10.23
C ALA A 148 -18.62 13.78 9.17
N SER A 149 -18.55 13.21 7.98
CA SER A 149 -19.44 13.52 6.86
C SER A 149 -20.42 12.40 6.51
N GLU A 150 -20.17 11.16 6.96
CA GLU A 150 -20.93 9.98 6.56
C GLU A 150 -21.35 9.13 7.76
N ARG A 151 -22.46 8.40 7.58
CA ARG A 151 -22.82 7.33 8.51
C ARG A 151 -22.10 6.04 8.08
N VAL A 152 -21.07 5.64 8.82
CA VAL A 152 -20.27 4.45 8.56
C VAL A 152 -20.69 3.35 9.54
N ARG A 153 -21.21 2.23 9.00
CA ARG A 153 -21.58 1.06 9.80
C ARG A 153 -20.34 0.23 10.14
N HIS A 154 -19.60 -0.18 9.13
CA HIS A 154 -18.32 -0.87 9.21
C HIS A 154 -17.32 -0.24 8.23
N LEU A 155 -16.04 -0.25 8.59
CA LEU A 155 -14.97 0.26 7.76
C LEU A 155 -13.95 -0.85 7.47
N TYR A 156 -13.69 -1.05 6.19
CA TYR A 156 -12.71 -2.00 5.70
C TYR A 156 -11.66 -1.32 4.82
N ALA A 157 -10.60 -2.03 4.51
CA ALA A 157 -9.60 -1.55 3.57
C ALA A 157 -9.26 -2.61 2.52
N LEU A 158 -9.03 -2.18 1.28
CA LEU A 158 -8.50 -2.99 0.20
C LEU A 158 -7.34 -2.26 -0.45
N GLY A 159 -6.22 -2.91 -0.61
CA GLY A 159 -5.05 -2.29 -1.23
C GLY A 159 -4.29 -3.23 -2.14
N VAL A 160 -3.59 -2.63 -3.11
CA VAL A 160 -2.81 -3.34 -4.12
C VAL A 160 -1.35 -2.87 -4.06
N SER A 161 -0.39 -3.80 -3.98
CA SER A 161 1.05 -3.49 -3.99
C SER A 161 1.44 -2.51 -2.85
N MET A 162 1.95 -1.33 -3.16
CA MET A 162 2.17 -0.24 -2.20
C MET A 162 0.91 0.05 -1.37
N GLY A 163 -0.25 0.12 -2.03
CA GLY A 163 -1.52 0.35 -1.36
C GLY A 163 -1.90 -0.75 -0.37
N ALA A 164 -1.53 -2.00 -0.63
CA ALA A 164 -1.70 -3.10 0.31
C ALA A 164 -0.82 -2.93 1.56
N ALA A 165 0.42 -2.48 1.38
CA ALA A 165 1.31 -2.17 2.50
C ALA A 165 0.82 -0.98 3.32
N ILE A 166 0.28 0.06 2.67
CA ILE A 166 -0.35 1.21 3.34
C ILE A 166 -1.56 0.73 4.16
N ALA A 167 -2.48 -0.03 3.56
CA ALA A 167 -3.69 -0.52 4.22
C ALA A 167 -3.39 -1.33 5.49
N LEU A 168 -2.41 -2.25 5.43
CA LEU A 168 -1.99 -3.06 6.57
C LEU A 168 -1.38 -2.22 7.71
N GLN A 169 -0.53 -1.25 7.36
CA GLN A 169 0.09 -0.35 8.35
C GLN A 169 -0.93 0.64 8.92
N SER A 170 -1.87 1.10 8.12
CA SER A 170 -2.97 1.95 8.56
C SER A 170 -3.88 1.23 9.55
N ALA A 171 -4.29 0.00 9.27
CA ALA A 171 -5.13 -0.77 10.17
C ALA A 171 -4.47 -1.02 11.53
N ALA A 172 -3.15 -1.03 11.61
CA ALA A 172 -2.45 -1.19 12.89
C ALA A 172 -2.62 0.00 13.84
N ILE A 173 -2.83 1.20 13.32
CA ILE A 173 -2.98 2.44 14.11
C ILE A 173 -4.40 3.03 14.06
N GLU A 174 -5.23 2.59 13.11
CA GLU A 174 -6.61 3.03 12.93
C GLU A 174 -7.58 1.90 13.30
N PRO A 175 -8.08 1.87 14.55
CA PRO A 175 -8.88 0.76 15.06
C PRO A 175 -10.27 0.63 14.41
N ARG A 176 -10.75 1.65 13.72
CA ARG A 176 -12.02 1.61 12.98
C ARG A 176 -11.93 0.74 11.73
N ILE A 177 -10.71 0.46 11.21
CA ILE A 177 -10.52 -0.52 10.12
C ILE A 177 -10.59 -1.92 10.72
N GLU A 178 -11.63 -2.67 10.36
CA GLU A 178 -11.96 -3.97 10.95
C GLU A 178 -11.32 -5.14 10.21
N ALA A 179 -11.22 -5.04 8.87
CA ALA A 179 -10.58 -6.04 8.03
C ALA A 179 -9.84 -5.43 6.84
N VAL A 180 -8.79 -6.11 6.38
CA VAL A 180 -7.96 -5.67 5.26
C VAL A 180 -7.79 -6.78 4.23
N ALA A 181 -8.16 -6.50 2.97
CA ALA A 181 -7.76 -7.31 1.82
C ALA A 181 -6.50 -6.70 1.19
N ALA A 182 -5.40 -7.44 1.18
CA ALA A 182 -4.10 -6.95 0.76
C ALA A 182 -3.53 -7.80 -0.39
N GLU A 183 -3.52 -7.25 -1.61
CA GLU A 183 -2.97 -7.92 -2.78
C GLU A 183 -1.53 -7.49 -3.03
N ALA A 184 -0.64 -8.48 -3.14
CA ALA A 184 0.79 -8.32 -3.39
C ALA A 184 1.51 -7.36 -2.41
N PRO A 185 1.28 -7.43 -1.08
CA PRO A 185 1.98 -6.59 -0.12
C PRO A 185 3.43 -7.05 0.03
N PHE A 186 4.35 -6.10 0.23
CA PHE A 186 5.68 -6.42 0.74
C PHE A 186 5.66 -6.54 2.28
N ALA A 187 6.54 -7.39 2.84
CA ALA A 187 6.61 -7.58 4.30
C ALA A 187 7.35 -6.44 5.00
N ASN A 188 8.40 -5.91 4.34
CA ASN A 188 9.22 -4.82 4.83
C ASN A 188 9.88 -4.09 3.65
N LEU A 189 9.94 -2.75 3.69
CA LEU A 189 10.47 -1.94 2.59
C LEU A 189 11.96 -2.22 2.34
N ARG A 190 12.75 -2.41 3.39
CA ARG A 190 14.16 -2.74 3.27
C ARG A 190 14.38 -4.06 2.52
N GLU A 191 13.59 -5.08 2.83
CA GLU A 191 13.71 -6.40 2.23
C GLU A 191 13.30 -6.42 0.75
N VAL A 192 12.18 -5.76 0.44
CA VAL A 192 11.68 -5.71 -0.95
C VAL A 192 12.61 -4.89 -1.85
N SER A 193 13.33 -3.92 -1.31
CA SER A 193 14.31 -3.14 -2.08
C SER A 193 15.45 -4.02 -2.61
N TYR A 194 15.85 -5.07 -1.88
CA TYR A 194 16.82 -6.04 -2.38
C TYR A 194 16.27 -6.91 -3.53
N ASP A 195 14.97 -7.22 -3.50
CA ASP A 195 14.33 -7.96 -4.58
C ASP A 195 14.22 -7.11 -5.86
N TYR A 196 13.85 -5.85 -5.69
CA TYR A 196 13.80 -4.88 -6.80
C TYR A 196 15.15 -4.65 -7.46
N ALA A 197 16.25 -4.63 -6.70
CA ALA A 197 17.60 -4.48 -7.25
C ALA A 197 18.00 -5.64 -8.18
N GLY A 198 17.38 -6.81 -8.04
CA GLY A 198 17.61 -7.97 -8.89
C GLY A 198 16.52 -8.25 -9.93
N LEU A 199 15.51 -7.38 -10.04
CA LEU A 199 14.27 -7.66 -10.77
C LEU A 199 14.52 -8.08 -12.23
N ASP A 200 15.37 -7.34 -12.95
CA ASP A 200 15.64 -7.56 -14.38
C ASP A 200 16.80 -8.52 -14.65
N VAL A 201 17.47 -9.03 -13.61
CA VAL A 201 18.65 -9.88 -13.73
C VAL A 201 18.48 -11.20 -12.99
N SER A 202 18.44 -11.17 -11.66
CA SER A 202 18.25 -12.32 -10.80
C SER A 202 17.94 -11.86 -9.36
N PRO A 203 16.91 -12.43 -8.72
CA PRO A 203 16.61 -12.15 -7.30
C PRO A 203 17.79 -12.46 -6.36
N THR A 204 18.60 -13.48 -6.69
CA THR A 204 19.79 -13.85 -5.93
C THR A 204 20.85 -12.75 -6.02
N LEU A 205 21.08 -12.21 -7.23
CA LEU A 205 22.05 -11.11 -7.43
C LEU A 205 21.60 -9.83 -6.73
N GLY A 206 20.31 -9.51 -6.73
CA GLY A 206 19.76 -8.37 -5.98
C GLY A 206 20.08 -8.46 -4.48
N ARG A 207 19.91 -9.65 -3.91
CA ARG A 207 20.13 -9.91 -2.48
C ARG A 207 21.60 -10.10 -2.07
N THR A 208 22.47 -10.34 -3.02
CA THR A 208 23.90 -10.59 -2.76
C THR A 208 24.76 -9.48 -3.37
N LEU A 209 25.04 -9.55 -4.67
CA LEU A 209 25.96 -8.65 -5.37
C LEU A 209 25.50 -7.18 -5.35
N PHE A 210 24.18 -6.92 -5.55
CA PHE A 210 23.62 -5.56 -5.58
C PHE A 210 23.21 -5.04 -4.21
N ARG A 211 23.27 -5.87 -3.17
CA ARG A 211 22.90 -5.48 -1.81
C ARG A 211 23.65 -4.24 -1.28
N PRO A 212 24.95 -4.03 -1.50
CA PRO A 212 25.63 -2.81 -1.07
C PRO A 212 25.06 -1.54 -1.70
N ALA A 213 24.72 -1.58 -2.99
CA ALA A 213 24.09 -0.45 -3.68
C ALA A 213 22.68 -0.17 -3.11
N SER A 214 21.90 -1.21 -2.86
CA SER A 214 20.58 -1.07 -2.21
C SER A 214 20.70 -0.49 -0.80
N MET A 215 21.74 -0.85 -0.05
CA MET A 215 21.99 -0.27 1.30
C MET A 215 22.29 1.23 1.23
N ILE A 216 23.05 1.67 0.22
CA ILE A 216 23.30 3.10 0.00
C ILE A 216 22.01 3.82 -0.37
N ALA A 217 21.19 3.24 -1.27
CA ALA A 217 19.90 3.78 -1.63
C ALA A 217 18.96 3.90 -0.42
N LEU A 218 18.90 2.88 0.42
CA LEU A 218 18.10 2.89 1.66
C LEU A 218 18.62 3.90 2.71
N ALA A 219 19.93 4.09 2.79
CA ALA A 219 20.51 5.16 3.64
C ALA A 219 20.12 6.55 3.12
N SER A 220 20.04 6.74 1.80
CA SER A 220 19.53 7.97 1.19
C SER A 220 18.05 8.18 1.51
N VAL A 221 17.22 7.13 1.39
CA VAL A 221 15.80 7.14 1.77
C VAL A 221 15.65 7.54 3.25
N GLN A 222 16.45 6.97 4.14
CA GLN A 222 16.42 7.31 5.56
C GLN A 222 16.76 8.77 5.81
N LYS A 223 17.81 9.28 5.16
CA LYS A 223 18.26 10.66 5.32
C LYS A 223 17.26 11.67 4.77
N GLU A 224 16.72 11.43 3.58
CA GLU A 224 15.82 12.35 2.88
C GLU A 224 14.38 12.21 3.39
N GLY A 225 13.91 10.98 3.59
CA GLY A 225 12.53 10.70 4.03
C GLY A 225 12.30 10.92 5.52
N GLY A 226 13.37 10.94 6.34
CA GLY A 226 13.30 11.14 7.78
C GLY A 226 12.73 9.93 8.55
N PHE A 227 12.83 8.71 8.00
CA PHE A 227 12.38 7.48 8.65
C PHE A 227 13.33 6.31 8.34
N ASP A 228 13.37 5.29 9.21
CA ASP A 228 14.09 4.06 8.90
C ASP A 228 13.25 3.18 7.95
N PRO A 229 13.75 2.83 6.75
CA PRO A 229 13.03 1.93 5.83
C PRO A 229 12.65 0.57 6.45
N SER A 230 13.32 0.12 7.51
CA SER A 230 12.98 -1.11 8.23
C SER A 230 11.73 -0.97 9.11
N ASP A 231 11.27 0.25 9.39
CA ASP A 231 10.04 0.54 10.14
C ASP A 231 8.82 0.62 9.24
N VAL A 232 9.01 0.76 7.92
CA VAL A 232 7.96 0.56 6.92
C VAL A 232 7.76 -0.95 6.76
N SER A 233 6.94 -1.52 7.65
CA SER A 233 6.83 -2.96 7.83
C SER A 233 5.40 -3.43 8.08
N PRO A 234 4.66 -3.78 7.02
CA PRO A 234 3.39 -4.49 7.14
C PRO A 234 3.46 -5.73 8.04
N GLU A 235 4.57 -6.46 8.04
CA GLU A 235 4.78 -7.63 8.91
C GLU A 235 4.75 -7.26 10.40
N LYS A 236 5.42 -6.17 10.80
CA LYS A 236 5.35 -5.66 12.17
C LYS A 236 3.95 -5.10 12.50
N ALA A 237 3.31 -4.44 11.53
CA ALA A 237 2.00 -3.84 11.70
C ALA A 237 0.92 -4.87 12.04
N VAL A 238 0.83 -5.98 11.31
CA VAL A 238 -0.16 -7.04 11.56
C VAL A 238 0.12 -7.83 12.85
N ALA A 239 1.34 -7.78 13.37
CA ALA A 239 1.70 -8.37 14.65
C ALA A 239 1.34 -7.47 15.84
N ALA A 240 1.36 -6.14 15.65
CA ALA A 240 1.15 -5.16 16.70
C ALA A 240 -0.31 -5.03 17.14
N ARG A 241 -1.27 -5.24 16.22
CA ARG A 241 -2.70 -5.16 16.49
C ARG A 241 -3.45 -6.29 15.79
N PRO A 242 -4.36 -7.02 16.45
CA PRO A 242 -5.21 -8.01 15.82
C PRO A 242 -6.33 -7.33 14.99
N PHE A 243 -6.39 -7.61 13.70
CA PHE A 243 -7.50 -7.34 12.78
C PHE A 243 -7.56 -8.46 11.74
N ALA A 244 -8.70 -8.61 11.07
CA ALA A 244 -8.84 -9.66 10.06
C ALA A 244 -8.09 -9.31 8.79
N VAL A 245 -7.37 -10.27 8.20
CA VAL A 245 -6.58 -10.04 6.99
C VAL A 245 -6.70 -11.16 5.97
N LEU A 246 -6.96 -10.78 4.72
CA LEU A 246 -6.81 -11.64 3.55
C LEU A 246 -5.58 -11.19 2.76
N LEU A 247 -4.59 -12.05 2.68
CA LEU A 247 -3.39 -11.83 1.88
C LEU A 247 -3.53 -12.54 0.55
N ILE A 248 -3.29 -11.82 -0.54
CA ILE A 248 -3.41 -12.33 -1.91
C ILE A 248 -2.07 -12.15 -2.61
N CYS A 249 -1.54 -13.22 -3.23
CA CYS A 249 -0.30 -13.11 -4.02
C CYS A 249 -0.31 -14.06 -5.21
N GLY A 250 0.32 -13.66 -6.31
CA GLY A 250 0.48 -14.46 -7.50
C GLY A 250 1.78 -15.27 -7.52
N THR A 251 1.75 -16.53 -7.99
CA THR A 251 2.98 -17.35 -8.07
C THR A 251 3.97 -16.86 -9.14
N SER A 252 3.52 -16.06 -10.10
CA SER A 252 4.35 -15.45 -11.14
C SER A 252 4.67 -13.97 -10.85
N ASP A 253 4.44 -13.53 -9.61
CA ASP A 253 4.86 -12.19 -9.18
C ASP A 253 6.36 -12.18 -8.90
N HIS A 254 7.12 -11.59 -9.84
CA HIS A 254 8.57 -11.41 -9.72
C HIS A 254 8.95 -10.10 -9.02
N ARG A 255 8.01 -9.13 -8.89
CA ARG A 255 8.25 -7.85 -8.22
C ARG A 255 8.18 -7.99 -6.70
N ILE A 256 7.07 -8.57 -6.21
CA ILE A 256 6.87 -8.85 -4.78
C ILE A 256 6.50 -10.33 -4.63
N PRO A 257 7.50 -11.23 -4.54
CA PRO A 257 7.25 -12.67 -4.45
C PRO A 257 6.37 -13.06 -3.26
N CYS A 258 5.58 -14.11 -3.39
CA CYS A 258 4.62 -14.60 -2.38
C CYS A 258 5.22 -14.83 -0.99
N ARG A 259 6.55 -15.01 -0.85
CA ARG A 259 7.20 -15.11 0.46
C ARG A 259 6.96 -13.90 1.36
N HIS A 260 6.74 -12.69 0.78
CA HIS A 260 6.38 -11.50 1.55
C HIS A 260 5.00 -11.66 2.19
N SER A 261 3.99 -12.05 1.41
CA SER A 261 2.65 -12.36 1.93
C SER A 261 2.68 -13.50 2.95
N GLN A 262 3.47 -14.54 2.71
CA GLN A 262 3.64 -15.66 3.65
C GLN A 262 4.28 -15.22 4.98
N ARG A 263 5.23 -14.27 4.97
CA ARG A 263 5.80 -13.70 6.20
C ARG A 263 4.77 -12.90 6.96
N ILE A 264 4.02 -12.02 6.28
CA ILE A 264 2.93 -11.25 6.89
C ILE A 264 1.90 -12.20 7.50
N TYR A 265 1.51 -13.25 6.77
CA TYR A 265 0.58 -14.27 7.26
C TYR A 265 1.06 -14.93 8.56
N LYS A 266 2.35 -15.28 8.64
CA LYS A 266 2.91 -15.89 9.86
C LYS A 266 2.86 -14.93 11.05
N SER A 267 3.09 -13.65 10.83
CA SER A 267 3.18 -12.62 11.87
C SER A 267 1.82 -12.07 12.30
N ALA A 268 0.77 -12.23 11.49
CA ALA A 268 -0.54 -11.66 11.79
C ALA A 268 -1.15 -12.23 13.08
N ALA A 269 -1.52 -11.33 14.00
CA ALA A 269 -2.08 -11.66 15.30
C ALA A 269 -3.59 -11.90 15.25
N GLY A 270 -4.30 -11.36 14.26
CA GLY A 270 -5.74 -11.51 14.07
C GLY A 270 -6.13 -12.71 13.20
N PRO A 271 -7.43 -12.85 12.90
CA PRO A 271 -7.93 -13.79 11.90
C PRO A 271 -7.24 -13.56 10.56
N LYS A 272 -6.79 -14.64 9.92
CA LYS A 272 -5.96 -14.51 8.72
C LYS A 272 -6.23 -15.59 7.69
N GLU A 273 -6.22 -15.18 6.44
CA GLU A 273 -6.27 -16.06 5.27
C GLU A 273 -5.17 -15.67 4.29
N ILE A 274 -4.60 -16.63 3.58
CA ILE A 274 -3.70 -16.40 2.46
C ILE A 274 -4.21 -17.13 1.24
N TRP A 275 -4.36 -16.41 0.14
CA TRP A 275 -4.72 -16.99 -1.15
C TRP A 275 -3.57 -16.82 -2.14
N ILE A 276 -3.00 -17.94 -2.57
CA ILE A 276 -1.90 -17.98 -3.54
C ILE A 276 -2.50 -18.29 -4.91
N VAL A 277 -2.50 -17.31 -5.80
CA VAL A 277 -3.11 -17.41 -7.14
C VAL A 277 -2.07 -17.99 -8.11
N LYS A 278 -2.32 -19.22 -8.57
CA LYS A 278 -1.43 -19.88 -9.51
C LYS A 278 -1.34 -19.08 -10.81
N SER A 279 -0.11 -18.87 -11.31
CA SER A 279 0.21 -18.17 -12.56
C SER A 279 -0.19 -16.70 -12.66
N ALA A 280 -0.75 -16.11 -11.61
CA ALA A 280 -0.98 -14.66 -11.58
C ALA A 280 0.34 -13.91 -11.39
N GLY A 281 0.50 -12.79 -12.10
CA GLY A 281 1.61 -11.86 -11.96
C GLY A 281 1.39 -10.85 -10.82
N HIS A 282 2.19 -9.77 -10.82
CA HIS A 282 2.09 -8.71 -9.83
C HIS A 282 0.74 -7.98 -9.93
N ALA A 283 -0.01 -7.92 -8.82
CA ALA A 283 -1.29 -7.22 -8.75
C ALA A 283 -2.30 -7.64 -9.84
N ALA A 284 -2.29 -8.91 -10.23
CA ALA A 284 -3.08 -9.42 -11.33
C ALA A 284 -4.16 -10.43 -10.90
N ALA A 285 -4.36 -10.65 -9.59
CA ALA A 285 -5.26 -11.68 -9.09
C ALA A 285 -6.72 -11.41 -9.44
N LEU A 286 -7.18 -10.15 -9.37
CA LEU A 286 -8.54 -9.77 -9.77
C LEU A 286 -8.77 -10.05 -11.26
N GLY A 287 -7.85 -9.67 -12.13
CA GLY A 287 -7.98 -9.91 -13.57
C GLY A 287 -7.85 -11.38 -13.96
N HIS A 288 -7.07 -12.16 -13.18
CA HIS A 288 -6.82 -13.58 -13.42
C HIS A 288 -7.98 -14.48 -12.95
N SER A 289 -8.55 -14.18 -11.79
CA SER A 289 -9.59 -15.01 -11.15
C SER A 289 -10.69 -14.13 -10.50
N PRO A 290 -11.43 -13.35 -11.30
CA PRO A 290 -12.33 -12.32 -10.78
C PRO A 290 -13.40 -12.86 -9.84
N VAL A 291 -14.06 -13.96 -10.17
CA VAL A 291 -15.14 -14.54 -9.36
C VAL A 291 -14.63 -14.98 -7.98
N GLU A 292 -13.49 -15.64 -7.93
CA GLU A 292 -12.91 -16.10 -6.66
C GLU A 292 -12.36 -14.93 -5.84
N TYR A 293 -11.77 -13.93 -6.50
CA TYR A 293 -11.28 -12.71 -5.86
C TYR A 293 -12.41 -11.97 -5.13
N GLU A 294 -13.49 -11.68 -5.86
CA GLU A 294 -14.67 -11.01 -5.32
C GLU A 294 -15.27 -11.81 -4.15
N ALA A 295 -15.49 -13.12 -4.34
CA ALA A 295 -16.04 -13.98 -3.29
C ALA A 295 -15.22 -14.00 -2.00
N ARG A 296 -13.87 -14.04 -2.10
CA ARG A 296 -12.99 -14.04 -0.93
C ARG A 296 -12.97 -12.71 -0.21
N VAL A 297 -12.92 -11.59 -0.95
CA VAL A 297 -12.93 -10.25 -0.34
C VAL A 297 -14.26 -9.97 0.34
N VAL A 298 -15.38 -10.27 -0.33
CA VAL A 298 -16.73 -10.09 0.25
C VAL A 298 -16.89 -10.96 1.49
N LYS A 299 -16.49 -12.24 1.43
CA LYS A 299 -16.52 -13.14 2.59
C LYS A 299 -15.71 -12.61 3.77
N LEU A 300 -14.51 -12.04 3.52
CA LEU A 300 -13.71 -11.42 4.57
C LEU A 300 -14.51 -10.31 5.27
N PHE A 301 -15.06 -9.37 4.51
CA PHE A 301 -15.75 -8.21 5.05
C PHE A 301 -17.05 -8.60 5.78
N GLU A 302 -17.81 -9.57 5.27
CA GLU A 302 -19.01 -10.08 5.92
C GLU A 302 -18.73 -10.91 7.19
N SER A 303 -17.56 -11.58 7.27
CA SER A 303 -17.23 -12.47 8.39
C SER A 303 -16.69 -11.75 9.62
N TYR A 304 -16.22 -10.51 9.49
CA TYR A 304 -15.50 -9.81 10.55
C TYR A 304 -15.99 -8.40 10.85
N PRO A 305 -17.31 -8.13 10.85
CA PRO A 305 -17.79 -6.93 11.49
C PRO A 305 -17.57 -7.09 13.01
N LYS A 306 -16.71 -6.27 13.60
CA LYS A 306 -16.69 -6.13 15.05
C LYS A 306 -17.90 -5.30 15.46
N ASN A 307 -18.48 -5.58 16.62
CA ASN A 307 -19.58 -4.78 17.18
C ASN A 307 -19.27 -3.29 17.02
N PRO A 308 -20.23 -2.48 16.55
CA PRO A 308 -20.03 -1.04 16.47
C PRO A 308 -19.56 -0.53 17.83
N LEU A 309 -18.51 0.26 17.85
CA LEU A 309 -18.02 0.95 19.03
C LEU A 309 -19.16 1.73 19.66
N GLY A 310 -19.72 1.22 20.76
CA GLY A 310 -20.63 1.99 21.61
C GLY A 310 -22.05 1.47 21.77
N SER A 311 -22.23 0.28 22.35
CA SER A 311 -23.27 0.18 23.40
C SER A 311 -22.60 0.59 24.70
N SER A 312 -22.53 1.88 24.98
CA SER A 312 -22.22 2.41 26.29
C SER A 312 -23.21 1.78 27.27
N GLY A 313 -22.65 1.05 28.25
CA GLY A 313 -23.41 0.37 29.26
C GLY A 313 -24.53 1.23 29.86
N SER A 314 -25.72 0.67 29.89
CA SER A 314 -26.78 1.15 30.72
C SER A 314 -26.24 1.29 32.15
N ARG A 315 -26.17 2.52 32.65
CA ARG A 315 -26.02 2.78 34.06
C ARG A 315 -27.14 2.02 34.75
N ALA A 316 -26.80 0.96 35.45
CA ALA A 316 -27.67 0.37 36.44
C ALA A 316 -27.91 1.45 37.50
N THR A 317 -29.10 2.05 37.47
CA THR A 317 -29.66 2.77 38.60
C THR A 317 -30.00 1.70 39.66
N GLY A 318 -29.15 1.58 40.67
CA GLY A 318 -29.48 0.83 41.86
C GLY A 318 -30.61 1.54 42.62
N PRO A 319 -31.53 0.80 43.25
CA PRO A 319 -32.55 1.39 44.08
C PRO A 319 -31.97 1.82 45.44
N SER A 320 -32.52 2.91 45.92
CA SER A 320 -32.41 3.56 47.24
C SER A 320 -32.21 2.64 48.45
#